data_dbe4989127c99d3661a9c12aa57e4063
#
_entry.id   dbe4989127c99d3661a9c12aa57e4063
#
_cell.length_a   1.000
_cell.length_b   1.000
_cell.length_c   1.000
_cell.angle_alpha   90.00
_cell.angle_beta   90.00
_cell.angle_gamma   90.00
#
_symmetry.space_group_name_H-M   'P 1'
#
loop_
_entity.id
_entity.type
_entity.pdbx_description
1 polymer ?
#
loop_
_entity_poly.entity_id
_entity_poly.type
_entity_poly.pdbx_seq_one_letter_code
_entity_poly.pdbx_strand_id
1 'polypeptide(L)'
;MVRFIDIVIVFLESLIFFVLGLLILEEWDRPILMLPLTVLFIIIHFSIKRNKRILKYVKADFKKMGFDLISERPATRFESKIAIEPTILLNNVSVSRYGYIRKFSRVFTARNQEGQLVELIADVSKMWSGKNRILIRDEAIINE
;
A
#
# COMPACT_ATOMS: atom_id res chain seq x y z
N MET A 1 10.18 -2.69 -8.19
CA MET A 1 11.02 -1.50 -8.39
C MET A 1 10.33 -0.33 -7.72
N VAL A 2 10.95 0.26 -6.69
CA VAL A 2 10.52 1.58 -6.22
C VAL A 2 10.72 2.47 -7.41
N ARG A 3 9.64 3.06 -7.96
CA ARG A 3 9.81 3.92 -9.10
C ARG A 3 10.60 5.14 -8.66
N PHE A 4 11.51 5.59 -9.49
CA PHE A 4 12.20 6.86 -9.30
C PHE A 4 11.20 7.99 -8.93
N ILE A 5 10.03 7.98 -9.58
CA ILE A 5 8.95 8.92 -9.31
C ILE A 5 8.40 8.84 -7.87
N ASP A 6 8.41 7.67 -7.23
CA ASP A 6 7.96 7.52 -5.83
C ASP A 6 8.96 8.17 -4.86
N ILE A 7 10.25 8.08 -5.19
CA ILE A 7 11.31 8.73 -4.42
C ILE A 7 11.21 10.25 -4.59
N VAL A 8 11.00 10.70 -5.83
CA VAL A 8 10.83 12.13 -6.14
C VAL A 8 9.61 12.71 -5.42
N ILE A 9 8.47 12.01 -5.40
CA ILE A 9 7.26 12.48 -4.70
C ILE A 9 7.53 12.63 -3.20
N VAL A 10 8.13 11.62 -2.55
CA VAL A 10 8.45 11.68 -1.12
C VAL A 10 9.46 12.78 -0.82
N PHE A 11 10.44 12.97 -1.69
CA PHE A 11 11.43 14.03 -1.55
C PHE A 11 10.79 15.41 -1.67
N LEU A 12 9.96 15.65 -2.69
CA LEU A 12 9.24 16.91 -2.88
C LEU A 12 8.27 17.20 -1.72
N GLU A 13 7.53 16.18 -1.27
CA GLU A 13 6.66 16.28 -0.11
C GLU A 13 7.46 16.72 1.12
N SER A 14 8.58 16.06 1.43
CA SER A 14 9.44 16.40 2.55
C SER A 14 10.04 17.80 2.42
N LEU A 15 10.46 18.21 1.23
CA LEU A 15 11.02 19.53 0.97
C LEU A 15 10.00 20.64 1.21
N ILE A 16 8.76 20.47 0.72
CA ILE A 16 7.68 21.45 0.93
C ILE A 16 7.42 21.64 2.42
N PHE A 17 7.29 20.54 3.19
CA PHE A 17 7.04 20.63 4.62
C PHE A 17 8.23 21.21 5.39
N PHE A 18 9.46 20.94 4.96
CA PHE A 18 10.67 21.54 5.53
C PHE A 18 10.68 23.05 5.34
N VAL A 19 10.42 23.54 4.12
CA VAL A 19 10.37 24.97 3.83
C VAL A 19 9.25 25.67 4.61
N LEU A 20 8.05 25.06 4.68
CA LEU A 20 6.95 25.59 5.50
C LEU A 20 7.31 25.64 6.97
N GLY A 21 8.04 24.63 7.48
CA GLY A 21 8.52 24.61 8.85
C GLY A 21 9.49 25.76 9.14
N LEU A 22 10.43 26.04 8.23
CA LEU A 22 11.35 27.18 8.37
C LEU A 22 10.60 28.51 8.37
N LEU A 23 9.65 28.71 7.45
CA LEU A 23 8.85 29.94 7.40
C LEU A 23 8.05 30.17 8.70
N ILE A 24 7.48 29.10 9.28
CA ILE A 24 6.77 29.20 10.55
C ILE A 24 7.69 29.63 11.69
N LEU A 25 8.94 29.13 11.70
CA LEU A 25 9.90 29.48 12.74
C LEU A 25 10.43 30.91 12.56
N GLU A 26 10.71 31.35 11.33
CA GLU A 26 11.25 32.68 11.06
C GLU A 26 10.21 33.79 11.20
N GLU A 27 9.00 33.60 10.61
CA GLU A 27 8.00 34.67 10.55
C GLU A 27 7.16 34.77 11.84
N TRP A 28 6.88 33.65 12.48
CA TRP A 28 5.90 33.61 13.56
C TRP A 28 6.49 33.34 14.94
N ASP A 29 7.76 32.94 15.00
CA ASP A 29 8.47 32.60 16.25
C ASP A 29 7.63 31.75 17.24
N ARG A 30 6.82 30.86 16.69
CA ARG A 30 5.89 30.00 17.43
C ARG A 30 6.13 28.52 17.11
N PRO A 31 7.07 27.87 17.80
CA PRO A 31 7.42 26.48 17.54
C PRO A 31 6.24 25.50 17.73
N ILE A 32 5.21 25.90 18.51
CA ILE A 32 4.00 25.10 18.73
C ILE A 32 3.24 24.82 17.42
N LEU A 33 3.36 25.68 16.41
CA LEU A 33 2.72 25.47 15.10
C LEU A 33 3.37 24.35 14.29
N MET A 34 4.54 23.88 14.70
CA MET A 34 5.14 22.68 14.09
C MET A 34 4.35 21.40 14.37
N LEU A 35 3.59 21.33 15.49
CA LEU A 35 2.77 20.17 15.81
C LEU A 35 1.65 19.95 14.78
N PRO A 36 0.76 20.93 14.48
CA PRO A 36 -0.27 20.74 13.47
C PRO A 36 0.33 20.55 12.07
N LEU A 37 1.47 21.17 11.74
CA LEU A 37 2.15 20.94 10.47
C LEU A 37 2.62 19.49 10.35
N THR A 38 3.22 18.92 11.40
CA THR A 38 3.64 17.51 11.42
C THR A 38 2.46 16.55 11.27
N VAL A 39 1.35 16.82 11.95
CA VAL A 39 0.12 16.03 11.84
C VAL A 39 -0.41 16.08 10.40
N LEU A 40 -0.45 17.26 9.79
CA LEU A 40 -0.86 17.45 8.41
C LEU A 40 0.03 16.67 7.43
N PHE A 41 1.35 16.71 7.61
CA PHE A 41 2.31 15.93 6.83
C PHE A 41 2.00 14.43 6.91
N ILE A 42 1.79 13.91 8.11
CA ILE A 42 1.47 12.50 8.32
C ILE A 42 0.17 12.13 7.59
N ILE A 43 -0.88 12.94 7.69
CA ILE A 43 -2.17 12.69 7.03
C ILE A 43 -2.01 12.66 5.52
N ILE A 44 -1.32 13.64 4.92
CA ILE A 44 -1.09 13.73 3.48
C ILE A 44 -0.27 12.53 3.00
N HIS A 45 0.84 12.23 3.68
CA HIS A 45 1.70 11.11 3.35
C HIS A 45 0.94 9.78 3.34
N PHE A 46 0.15 9.50 4.38
CA PHE A 46 -0.67 8.30 4.45
C PHE A 46 -1.77 8.29 3.38
N SER A 47 -2.38 9.44 3.07
CA SER A 47 -3.40 9.54 2.03
C SER A 47 -2.83 9.22 0.64
N ILE A 48 -1.69 9.79 0.29
CA ILE A 48 -0.99 9.50 -0.98
C ILE A 48 -0.65 8.01 -1.07
N LYS A 49 -0.11 7.44 0.00
CA LYS A 49 0.25 6.03 0.06
C LYS A 49 -0.97 5.12 -0.07
N ARG A 50 -2.10 5.47 0.58
CA ARG A 50 -3.34 4.71 0.54
C ARG A 50 -3.98 4.72 -0.85
N ASN A 51 -3.95 5.85 -1.55
CA ASN A 51 -4.61 6.02 -2.85
C ASN A 51 -3.78 5.54 -4.04
N LYS A 52 -2.57 5.04 -3.79
CA LYS A 52 -1.71 4.54 -4.86
C LYS A 52 -2.29 3.30 -5.53
N ARG A 53 -2.59 3.41 -6.83
CA ARG A 53 -3.11 2.30 -7.64
C ARG A 53 -2.01 1.29 -7.98
N ILE A 54 -2.30 0.00 -7.78
CA ILE A 54 -1.36 -1.10 -8.04
C ILE A 54 -1.87 -2.09 -9.11
N LEU A 55 -3.13 -1.98 -9.54
CA LEU A 55 -3.80 -2.88 -10.47
C LEU A 55 -2.94 -3.21 -11.70
N LYS A 56 -2.37 -2.19 -12.36
CA LYS A 56 -1.54 -2.38 -13.55
C LYS A 56 -0.31 -3.27 -13.33
N TYR A 57 0.19 -3.33 -12.09
CA TYR A 57 1.42 -4.08 -11.75
C TYR A 57 1.16 -5.52 -11.37
N VAL A 58 -0.05 -5.81 -10.91
CA VAL A 58 -0.43 -7.14 -10.45
C VAL A 58 -1.35 -7.87 -11.43
N LYS A 59 -1.88 -7.17 -12.44
CA LYS A 59 -2.82 -7.73 -13.41
C LYS A 59 -2.29 -9.01 -14.07
N ALA A 60 -1.02 -9.02 -14.47
CA ALA A 60 -0.40 -10.19 -15.09
C ALA A 60 -0.27 -11.39 -14.13
N ASP A 61 -0.01 -11.10 -12.85
CA ASP A 61 0.14 -12.14 -11.83
C ASP A 61 -1.23 -12.75 -11.48
N PHE A 62 -2.28 -11.93 -11.34
CA PHE A 62 -3.66 -12.40 -11.13
C PHE A 62 -4.20 -13.18 -12.33
N LYS A 63 -3.85 -12.77 -13.55
CA LYS A 63 -4.23 -13.51 -14.76
C LYS A 63 -3.66 -14.94 -14.78
N LYS A 64 -2.43 -15.14 -14.29
CA LYS A 64 -1.84 -16.47 -14.11
C LYS A 64 -2.57 -17.30 -13.05
N MET A 65 -3.23 -16.66 -12.09
CA MET A 65 -4.05 -17.31 -11.06
C MET A 65 -5.49 -17.56 -11.50
N GLY A 66 -5.86 -17.18 -12.74
CA GLY A 66 -7.19 -17.36 -13.30
C GLY A 66 -8.16 -16.21 -13.08
N PHE A 67 -7.67 -15.04 -12.64
CA PHE A 67 -8.51 -13.87 -12.38
C PHE A 67 -8.17 -12.73 -13.34
N ASP A 68 -9.17 -12.19 -14.03
CA ASP A 68 -9.00 -10.96 -14.82
C ASP A 68 -9.46 -9.75 -14.02
N LEU A 69 -8.51 -8.93 -13.59
CA LEU A 69 -8.78 -7.77 -12.74
C LEU A 69 -9.47 -6.65 -13.53
N ILE A 70 -10.58 -6.16 -13.00
CA ILE A 70 -11.40 -5.08 -13.57
C ILE A 70 -11.11 -3.76 -12.84
N SER A 71 -11.22 -3.77 -11.50
CA SER A 71 -11.04 -2.58 -10.67
C SER A 71 -10.32 -2.89 -9.38
N GLU A 72 -9.87 -1.83 -8.69
CA GLU A 72 -9.28 -1.93 -7.36
C GLU A 72 -9.76 -0.80 -6.47
N ARG A 73 -9.92 -1.10 -5.19
CA ARG A 73 -10.13 -0.11 -4.12
C ARG A 73 -9.22 -0.37 -2.92
N PRO A 74 -8.89 0.66 -2.14
CA PRO A 74 -8.20 0.45 -0.88
C PRO A 74 -9.05 -0.43 0.05
N ALA A 75 -8.40 -1.39 0.72
CA ALA A 75 -9.07 -2.16 1.76
C ALA A 75 -9.44 -1.25 2.94
N THR A 76 -10.61 -1.45 3.52
CA THR A 76 -11.01 -0.81 4.78
C THR A 76 -10.21 -1.36 5.95
N ARG A 77 -10.31 -0.73 7.13
CA ARG A 77 -9.62 -1.24 8.33
C ARG A 77 -10.10 -2.64 8.75
N PHE A 78 -11.37 -2.96 8.51
CA PHE A 78 -11.94 -4.29 8.82
C PHE A 78 -11.47 -5.35 7.83
N GLU A 79 -11.37 -5.02 6.54
CA GLU A 79 -10.89 -5.91 5.49
C GLU A 79 -9.37 -6.10 5.54
N SER A 80 -8.64 -5.10 6.04
CA SER A 80 -7.18 -5.14 6.20
C SER A 80 -6.72 -5.84 7.48
N LYS A 81 -7.62 -6.59 8.18
CA LYS A 81 -7.23 -7.34 9.37
C LYS A 81 -5.95 -8.11 9.09
N ILE A 82 -4.94 -7.81 9.89
CA ILE A 82 -3.60 -8.38 9.80
C ILE A 82 -3.75 -9.90 9.87
N ALA A 83 -3.60 -10.58 8.74
CA ALA A 83 -3.30 -11.99 8.80
C ALA A 83 -1.94 -12.09 9.49
N ILE A 84 -1.91 -12.65 10.68
CA ILE A 84 -0.68 -13.07 11.31
C ILE A 84 -0.20 -14.22 10.43
N GLU A 85 0.61 -13.89 9.41
CA GLU A 85 1.31 -14.92 8.65
C GLU A 85 2.14 -15.70 9.67
N PRO A 86 2.05 -17.05 9.68
CA PRO A 86 2.93 -17.86 10.50
C PRO A 86 4.35 -17.49 10.12
N THR A 87 5.02 -16.81 11.02
CA THR A 87 6.38 -16.35 10.83
C THR A 87 7.27 -17.56 10.92
N ILE A 88 7.92 -17.96 9.83
CA ILE A 88 8.96 -18.98 9.87
C ILE A 88 10.12 -18.37 10.66
N LEU A 89 10.26 -18.80 11.90
CA LEU A 89 11.37 -18.44 12.77
C LEU A 89 12.58 -19.30 12.36
N LEU A 90 13.52 -18.71 11.64
CA LEU A 90 14.86 -19.29 11.49
C LEU A 90 15.76 -18.66 12.55
N ASN A 91 16.23 -19.46 13.49
CA ASN A 91 17.09 -19.01 14.62
C ASN A 91 16.51 -17.82 15.41
N ASN A 92 15.24 -17.85 15.75
CA ASN A 92 14.51 -16.77 16.42
C ASN A 92 14.46 -15.43 15.65
N VAL A 93 14.89 -15.38 14.40
CA VAL A 93 14.77 -14.19 13.54
C VAL A 93 13.63 -14.40 12.55
N SER A 94 12.67 -13.48 12.58
CA SER A 94 11.54 -13.46 11.64
C SER A 94 12.01 -13.11 10.24
N VAL A 95 12.32 -14.12 9.43
CA VAL A 95 12.83 -13.93 8.05
C VAL A 95 11.78 -13.30 7.14
N SER A 96 10.48 -13.47 7.43
CA SER A 96 9.40 -12.94 6.59
C SER A 96 9.29 -11.41 6.62
N ARG A 97 9.69 -10.74 7.71
CA ARG A 97 9.63 -9.28 7.83
C ARG A 97 10.63 -8.54 6.94
N TYR A 98 11.78 -9.11 6.68
CA TYR A 98 12.87 -8.45 5.96
C TYR A 98 12.83 -8.65 4.44
N GLY A 99 12.01 -9.59 3.96
CA GLY A 99 11.89 -9.89 2.53
C GLY A 99 11.01 -8.92 1.74
N TYR A 100 10.25 -8.03 2.40
CA TYR A 100 9.27 -7.17 1.74
C TYR A 100 9.67 -5.70 1.78
N ILE A 101 9.71 -5.06 0.61
CA ILE A 101 9.89 -3.61 0.52
C ILE A 101 8.59 -2.90 0.86
N ARG A 102 7.44 -3.43 0.39
CA ARG A 102 6.11 -2.84 0.59
C ARG A 102 5.03 -3.91 0.60
N LYS A 103 4.03 -3.71 1.45
CA LYS A 103 2.79 -4.50 1.51
C LYS A 103 1.59 -3.58 1.27
N PHE A 104 0.68 -4.02 0.43
CA PHE A 104 -0.58 -3.34 0.13
C PHE A 104 -1.73 -4.32 0.33
N SER A 105 -2.69 -3.96 1.19
CA SER A 105 -3.97 -4.66 1.27
C SER A 105 -4.96 -3.95 0.36
N ARG A 106 -5.52 -4.68 -0.60
CA ARG A 106 -6.43 -4.16 -1.63
C ARG A 106 -7.59 -5.11 -1.81
N VAL A 107 -8.70 -4.50 -2.20
CA VAL A 107 -9.86 -5.23 -2.68
C VAL A 107 -9.90 -5.06 -4.18
N PHE A 108 -9.94 -6.18 -4.89
CA PHE A 108 -9.99 -6.23 -6.34
C PHE A 108 -11.33 -6.79 -6.79
N THR A 109 -11.95 -6.14 -7.76
CA THR A 109 -13.04 -6.75 -8.51
C THR A 109 -12.44 -7.45 -9.71
N ALA A 110 -12.71 -8.72 -9.86
CA ALA A 110 -12.16 -9.56 -10.91
C ALA A 110 -13.23 -10.42 -11.55
N ARG A 111 -12.94 -10.97 -12.71
CA ARG A 111 -13.72 -12.04 -13.33
C ARG A 111 -12.94 -13.33 -13.19
N ASN A 112 -13.60 -14.38 -12.67
CA ASN A 112 -13.01 -15.71 -12.55
C ASN A 112 -13.04 -16.45 -13.91
N GLN A 113 -12.51 -17.67 -13.96
CA GLN A 113 -12.48 -18.49 -15.18
C GLN A 113 -13.89 -18.89 -15.68
N GLU A 114 -14.88 -18.90 -14.79
CA GLU A 114 -16.28 -19.20 -15.09
C GLU A 114 -17.05 -17.97 -15.60
N GLY A 115 -16.39 -16.80 -15.69
CA GLY A 115 -16.98 -15.55 -16.14
C GLY A 115 -17.74 -14.79 -15.05
N GLN A 116 -17.79 -15.28 -13.81
CA GLN A 116 -18.48 -14.65 -12.68
C GLN A 116 -17.67 -13.49 -12.15
N LEU A 117 -18.36 -12.45 -11.65
CA LEU A 117 -17.74 -11.35 -10.94
C LEU A 117 -17.45 -11.75 -9.50
N VAL A 118 -16.20 -11.57 -9.09
CA VAL A 118 -15.75 -11.86 -7.74
C VAL A 118 -15.05 -10.65 -7.12
N GLU A 119 -15.25 -10.46 -5.83
CA GLU A 119 -14.49 -9.51 -5.02
C GLU A 119 -13.39 -10.26 -4.28
N LEU A 120 -12.14 -9.88 -4.50
CA LEU A 120 -10.96 -10.51 -3.91
C LEU A 120 -10.32 -9.56 -2.91
N ILE A 121 -10.23 -9.97 -1.65
CA ILE A 121 -9.42 -9.27 -0.65
C ILE A 121 -8.03 -9.87 -0.71
N ALA A 122 -7.05 -9.10 -1.17
CA ALA A 122 -5.70 -9.60 -1.35
C ALA A 122 -4.63 -8.68 -0.75
N ASP A 123 -3.62 -9.31 -0.17
CA ASP A 123 -2.37 -8.68 0.22
C ASP A 123 -1.34 -8.85 -0.88
N VAL A 124 -0.89 -7.75 -1.41
CA VAL A 124 0.19 -7.72 -2.39
C VAL A 124 1.46 -7.24 -1.71
N SER A 125 2.45 -8.11 -1.63
CA SER A 125 3.76 -7.83 -1.07
C SER A 125 4.80 -7.80 -2.16
N LYS A 126 5.57 -6.72 -2.23
CA LYS A 126 6.67 -6.59 -3.17
C LYS A 126 7.96 -7.01 -2.49
N MET A 127 8.61 -8.04 -3.03
CA MET A 127 9.88 -8.54 -2.54
C MET A 127 11.07 -7.75 -3.12
N TRP A 128 12.20 -7.79 -2.43
CA TRP A 128 13.47 -7.24 -2.91
C TRP A 128 13.90 -7.84 -4.26
N SER A 129 13.55 -9.09 -4.51
CA SER A 129 13.81 -9.78 -5.78
C SER A 129 13.01 -9.24 -6.98
N GLY A 130 12.17 -8.21 -6.77
CA GLY A 130 11.31 -7.65 -7.81
C GLY A 130 10.04 -8.45 -8.08
N LYS A 131 9.90 -9.65 -7.53
CA LYS A 131 8.69 -10.47 -7.64
C LYS A 131 7.60 -9.94 -6.71
N ASN A 132 6.34 -10.10 -7.12
CA ASN A 132 5.19 -9.85 -6.26
C ASN A 132 4.80 -11.16 -5.58
N ARG A 133 4.49 -11.10 -4.29
CA ARG A 133 3.79 -12.18 -3.59
C ARG A 133 2.36 -11.71 -3.35
N ILE A 134 1.41 -12.47 -3.85
CA ILE A 134 -0.02 -12.21 -3.71
C ILE A 134 -0.59 -13.26 -2.79
N LEU A 135 -1.27 -12.82 -1.75
CA LEU A 135 -2.01 -13.65 -0.82
C LEU A 135 -3.49 -13.23 -0.89
N ILE A 136 -4.32 -14.04 -1.51
CA ILE A 136 -5.78 -13.86 -1.49
C ILE A 136 -6.25 -14.33 -0.12
N ARG A 137 -6.95 -13.44 0.60
CA ARG A 137 -7.46 -13.72 1.94
C ARG A 137 -8.90 -14.18 1.91
N ASP A 138 -9.66 -13.60 1.00
CA ASP A 138 -11.08 -13.82 0.90
C ASP A 138 -11.53 -13.63 -0.55
N GLU A 139 -12.51 -14.42 -0.93
CA GLU A 139 -13.13 -14.39 -2.25
C GLU A 139 -14.64 -14.44 -2.07
N ALA A 140 -15.34 -13.43 -2.55
CA ALA A 140 -16.80 -13.36 -2.52
C ALA A 140 -17.35 -13.20 -3.93
N ILE A 141 -18.33 -14.01 -4.30
CA ILE A 141 -19.05 -13.87 -5.57
C ILE A 141 -20.00 -12.67 -5.43
N ILE A 142 -19.91 -11.74 -6.37
CA ILE A 142 -20.84 -10.62 -6.47
C ILE A 142 -22.02 -11.12 -7.29
N ASN A 143 -23.12 -11.43 -6.61
CA ASN A 143 -24.38 -11.67 -7.29
C ASN A 143 -24.95 -10.32 -7.73
N GLU A 144 -25.08 -10.10 -9.04
CA GLU A 144 -25.81 -8.95 -9.60
C GLU A 144 -27.31 -9.06 -9.34
#